data_790c2b7014605364d538825d1090fed8
#
_entry.id   790c2b7014605364d538825d1090fed8
#
_cell.length_a   1.000
_cell.length_b   1.000
_cell.length_c   1.000
_cell.angle_alpha   90.00
_cell.angle_beta   90.00
_cell.angle_gamma   90.00
#
_symmetry.space_group_name_H-M   'P 1'
#
loop_
_entity.id
_entity.type
_entity.pdbx_description
1 polymer ?
#
loop_
_entity_poly.entity_id
_entity_poly.type
_entity_poly.pdbx_seq_one_letter_code
_entity_poly.pdbx_strand_id
1 'polypeptide(L)'
;MEDVKTASLGVTKRRILERLIRADTTVAELARTLDMTEAGVRQHLDALAENGLVASRTRPGEGRGRPPTVWTLTDLAQDLFPDRHDDLTVDLISAVRAALGDEGLQRVIDARTEQQRTAYLKTIPKRGSLRARAEALARVRAEEGYLAEVIDDPEGEGVILVEHHCPICTAASACAGLCTSELELFREVMGDGVRVERTQHLLSGDRRCAYRLTKVVQ
;
A
#
# COMPACT_ATOMS: atom_id res chain seq x y z
N MET A 1 8.13 14.48 12.96
CA MET A 1 7.60 14.61 11.59
C MET A 1 6.12 14.37 11.68
N GLU A 2 5.30 15.39 11.47
CA GLU A 2 3.84 15.30 11.58
C GLU A 2 3.32 14.49 10.38
N ASP A 3 2.59 13.42 10.66
CA ASP A 3 2.12 12.49 9.64
C ASP A 3 1.11 13.17 8.71
N VAL A 4 1.43 13.22 7.43
CA VAL A 4 0.61 13.86 6.38
C VAL A 4 -0.81 13.26 6.31
N LYS A 5 -0.99 12.00 6.72
CA LYS A 5 -2.28 11.30 6.68
C LYS A 5 -3.32 11.87 7.68
N THR A 6 -2.88 12.32 8.86
CA THR A 6 -3.78 12.92 9.87
C THR A 6 -3.89 14.45 9.78
N ALA A 7 -2.95 15.11 9.11
CA ALA A 7 -2.95 16.58 8.99
C ALA A 7 -4.18 17.14 8.27
N SER A 8 -4.82 16.37 7.38
CA SER A 8 -6.04 16.78 6.66
C SER A 8 -7.32 16.75 7.49
N LEU A 9 -7.31 16.09 8.67
CA LEU A 9 -8.54 15.87 9.47
C LEU A 9 -8.92 17.00 10.41
N GLY A 10 -8.07 17.98 10.60
CA GLY A 10 -8.26 19.05 11.61
C GLY A 10 -7.99 18.55 13.04
N VAL A 11 -7.49 19.45 13.89
CA VAL A 11 -6.97 19.15 15.23
C VAL A 11 -7.97 18.41 16.13
N THR A 12 -9.24 18.83 16.13
CA THR A 12 -10.25 18.23 17.00
C THR A 12 -10.58 16.78 16.63
N LYS A 13 -10.75 16.48 15.34
CA LYS A 13 -11.00 15.12 14.86
C LYS A 13 -9.83 14.19 15.19
N ARG A 14 -8.61 14.67 15.01
CA ARG A 14 -7.39 13.94 15.39
C ARG A 14 -7.38 13.60 16.88
N ARG A 15 -7.66 14.57 17.77
CA ARG A 15 -7.73 14.33 19.22
C ARG A 15 -8.82 13.32 19.61
N ILE A 16 -9.95 13.30 18.91
CA ILE A 16 -11.00 12.30 19.10
C ILE A 16 -10.48 10.90 18.72
N LEU A 17 -9.86 10.75 17.55
CA LEU A 17 -9.28 9.48 17.11
C LEU A 17 -8.17 9.01 18.06
N GLU A 18 -7.27 9.88 18.50
CA GLU A 18 -6.22 9.59 19.49
C GLU A 18 -6.78 9.13 20.85
N ARG A 19 -7.99 9.52 21.17
CA ARG A 19 -8.66 9.05 22.40
C ARG A 19 -9.31 7.69 22.17
N LEU A 20 -9.92 7.48 21.00
CA LEU A 20 -10.59 6.24 20.63
C LEU A 20 -9.62 5.08 20.39
N ILE A 21 -8.38 5.33 19.91
CA ILE A 21 -7.38 4.26 19.75
C ILE A 21 -6.96 3.64 21.09
N ARG A 22 -7.12 4.40 22.19
CA ARG A 22 -6.78 3.91 23.52
C ARG A 22 -7.91 3.10 24.17
N ALA A 23 -9.15 3.44 23.89
CA ALA A 23 -10.33 2.73 24.40
C ALA A 23 -11.60 3.25 23.73
N ASP A 24 -12.56 2.34 23.53
CA ASP A 24 -13.93 2.71 23.21
C ASP A 24 -14.49 3.65 24.29
N THR A 25 -15.20 4.67 23.89
CA THR A 25 -15.67 5.70 24.84
C THR A 25 -17.01 6.31 24.44
N THR A 26 -17.67 6.95 25.36
CA THR A 26 -18.96 7.62 25.13
C THR A 26 -18.76 9.09 24.73
N VAL A 27 -19.81 9.70 24.15
CA VAL A 27 -19.82 11.14 23.85
C VAL A 27 -19.54 11.98 25.09
N ALA A 28 -20.14 11.63 26.22
CA ALA A 28 -19.96 12.36 27.48
C ALA A 28 -18.51 12.30 28.00
N GLU A 29 -17.86 11.13 27.86
CA GLU A 29 -16.47 10.99 28.26
C GLU A 29 -15.52 11.75 27.32
N LEU A 30 -15.78 11.74 26.02
CA LEU A 30 -15.03 12.55 25.05
C LEU A 30 -15.17 14.03 25.33
N ALA A 31 -16.40 14.50 25.56
CA ALA A 31 -16.71 15.90 25.86
C ALA A 31 -15.91 16.39 27.09
N ARG A 32 -15.92 15.60 28.16
CA ARG A 32 -15.18 15.91 29.38
C ARG A 32 -13.66 15.88 29.17
N THR A 33 -13.15 14.88 28.46
CA THR A 33 -11.70 14.68 28.26
C THR A 33 -11.11 15.74 27.33
N LEU A 34 -11.89 16.18 26.33
CA LEU A 34 -11.43 17.13 25.32
C LEU A 34 -11.81 18.56 25.60
N ASP A 35 -12.51 18.81 26.73
CA ASP A 35 -13.06 20.12 27.12
C ASP A 35 -13.97 20.71 26.03
N MET A 36 -14.96 19.91 25.63
CA MET A 36 -15.92 20.25 24.58
C MET A 36 -17.36 20.01 25.03
N THR A 37 -18.31 20.58 24.30
CA THR A 37 -19.72 20.23 24.47
C THR A 37 -20.03 18.87 23.85
N GLU A 38 -20.98 18.12 24.42
CA GLU A 38 -21.44 16.85 23.83
C GLU A 38 -21.98 17.04 22.39
N ALA A 39 -22.66 18.17 22.14
CA ALA A 39 -23.15 18.49 20.79
C ALA A 39 -22.01 18.66 19.79
N GLY A 40 -20.94 19.36 20.16
CA GLY A 40 -19.74 19.51 19.32
C GLY A 40 -19.03 18.19 19.09
N VAL A 41 -18.92 17.34 20.11
CA VAL A 41 -18.34 15.99 19.96
C VAL A 41 -19.18 15.14 19.01
N ARG A 42 -20.53 15.17 19.14
CA ARG A 42 -21.42 14.43 18.22
C ARG A 42 -21.21 14.85 16.78
N GLN A 43 -21.18 16.14 16.50
CA GLN A 43 -20.94 16.64 15.14
C GLN A 43 -19.62 16.12 14.54
N HIS A 44 -18.56 16.06 15.33
CA HIS A 44 -17.28 15.52 14.86
C HIS A 44 -17.32 14.01 14.67
N LEU A 45 -17.98 13.27 15.57
CA LEU A 45 -18.15 11.82 15.46
C LEU A 45 -19.01 11.44 14.24
N ASP A 46 -20.10 12.18 13.99
CA ASP A 46 -20.96 11.96 12.82
C ASP A 46 -20.13 12.14 11.51
N ALA A 47 -19.37 13.23 11.43
CA ALA A 47 -18.51 13.47 10.28
C ALA A 47 -17.37 12.45 10.12
N LEU A 48 -16.85 11.87 11.22
CA LEU A 48 -15.89 10.78 11.18
C LEU A 48 -16.56 9.47 10.77
N ALA A 49 -17.79 9.21 11.21
CA ALA A 49 -18.56 8.03 10.84
C ALA A 49 -18.97 8.05 9.35
N GLU A 50 -19.35 9.22 8.81
CA GLU A 50 -19.61 9.39 7.37
C GLU A 50 -18.39 9.02 6.51
N ASN A 51 -17.18 9.23 7.03
CA ASN A 51 -15.94 8.83 6.39
C ASN A 51 -15.49 7.40 6.77
N GLY A 52 -16.31 6.64 7.49
CA GLY A 52 -16.02 5.27 7.88
C GLY A 52 -14.88 5.11 8.91
N LEU A 53 -14.46 6.19 9.58
CA LEU A 53 -13.30 6.18 10.49
C LEU A 53 -13.67 5.76 11.92
N VAL A 54 -14.92 5.94 12.32
CA VAL A 54 -15.45 5.51 13.61
C VAL A 54 -16.78 4.81 13.44
N ALA A 55 -17.10 3.91 14.36
CA ALA A 55 -18.39 3.25 14.42
C ALA A 55 -18.98 3.39 15.84
N SER A 56 -20.31 3.40 15.93
CA SER A 56 -21.00 3.36 17.23
C SER A 56 -21.58 1.97 17.47
N ARG A 57 -21.54 1.55 18.73
CA ARG A 57 -22.21 0.33 19.19
C ARG A 57 -22.88 0.55 20.54
N THR A 58 -23.95 -0.17 20.76
CA THR A 58 -24.60 -0.20 22.10
C THR A 58 -23.82 -1.18 22.98
N ARG A 59 -23.34 -0.68 24.14
CA ARG A 59 -22.70 -1.53 25.13
C ARG A 59 -23.79 -2.11 26.05
N PRO A 60 -23.79 -3.43 26.33
CA PRO A 60 -24.72 -3.99 27.34
C PRO A 60 -24.57 -3.24 28.67
N GLY A 61 -25.66 -2.76 29.21
CA GLY A 61 -25.65 -2.03 30.47
C GLY A 61 -25.69 -2.99 31.66
N GLU A 62 -24.94 -2.68 32.72
CA GLU A 62 -24.95 -3.44 33.98
C GLU A 62 -26.01 -2.93 34.98
N GLY A 63 -27.01 -2.15 34.54
CA GLY A 63 -27.99 -1.52 35.44
C GLY A 63 -29.31 -1.10 34.80
N ARG A 64 -30.21 -0.47 35.60
CA ARG A 64 -31.47 0.14 35.12
C ARG A 64 -31.12 1.40 34.31
N GLY A 65 -31.53 1.46 33.05
CA GLY A 65 -31.36 2.59 32.16
C GLY A 65 -31.15 2.20 30.72
N ARG A 66 -31.16 3.16 29.77
CA ARG A 66 -30.84 2.93 28.37
C ARG A 66 -29.36 2.57 28.26
N PRO A 67 -29.01 1.46 27.60
CA PRO A 67 -27.60 1.08 27.38
C PRO A 67 -26.82 2.21 26.72
N PRO A 68 -25.61 2.52 27.20
CA PRO A 68 -24.80 3.59 26.65
C PRO A 68 -24.32 3.25 25.23
N THR A 69 -24.34 4.24 24.35
CA THR A 69 -23.69 4.16 23.04
C THR A 69 -22.22 4.49 23.22
N VAL A 70 -21.34 3.60 22.82
CA VAL A 70 -19.89 3.78 22.76
C VAL A 70 -19.43 3.89 21.33
N TRP A 71 -18.39 4.66 21.12
CA TRP A 71 -17.71 4.86 19.85
C TRP A 71 -16.39 4.12 19.85
N THR A 72 -16.04 3.53 18.72
CA THR A 72 -14.81 2.77 18.48
C THR A 72 -14.18 3.20 17.18
N LEU A 73 -12.87 3.02 17.05
CA LEU A 73 -12.19 3.12 15.77
C LEU A 73 -12.57 1.96 14.85
N THR A 74 -12.55 2.22 13.55
CA THR A 74 -12.57 1.18 12.51
C THR A 74 -11.14 0.82 12.09
N ASP A 75 -10.97 -0.30 11.38
CA ASP A 75 -9.67 -0.68 10.82
C ASP A 75 -9.15 0.40 9.86
N LEU A 76 -10.03 1.04 9.09
CA LEU A 76 -9.68 2.14 8.19
C LEU A 76 -9.04 3.33 8.93
N ALA A 77 -9.47 3.60 10.16
CA ALA A 77 -8.90 4.69 10.96
C ALA A 77 -7.54 4.32 11.57
N GLN A 78 -7.22 3.06 11.72
CA GLN A 78 -5.90 2.64 12.20
C GLN A 78 -4.80 3.03 11.22
N ASP A 79 -5.07 3.00 9.91
CA ASP A 79 -4.12 3.39 8.86
C ASP A 79 -3.76 4.90 8.87
N LEU A 80 -4.50 5.71 9.66
CA LEU A 80 -4.21 7.13 9.84
C LEU A 80 -3.14 7.40 10.91
N PHE A 81 -2.85 6.42 11.75
CA PHE A 81 -1.83 6.57 12.79
C PHE A 81 -0.44 6.25 12.24
N PRO A 82 0.62 6.84 12.84
CA PRO A 82 1.98 6.52 12.47
C PRO A 82 2.26 5.01 12.55
N ASP A 83 2.81 4.47 11.50
CA ASP A 83 3.35 3.13 11.49
C ASP A 83 4.87 3.15 11.27
N ARG A 84 5.51 2.01 11.43
CA ARG A 84 6.96 1.83 11.22
C ARG A 84 7.25 0.66 10.28
N HIS A 85 6.31 0.34 9.39
CA HIS A 85 6.47 -0.78 8.46
C HIS A 85 7.67 -0.59 7.54
N ASP A 86 7.88 0.62 7.06
CA ASP A 86 9.05 0.97 6.24
C ASP A 86 10.35 0.81 7.00
N ASP A 87 10.46 1.39 8.21
CA ASP A 87 11.64 1.25 9.07
C ASP A 87 11.91 -0.21 9.39
N LEU A 88 10.88 -0.96 9.80
CA LEU A 88 11.00 -2.38 10.13
C LEU A 88 11.48 -3.19 8.91
N THR A 89 11.00 -2.86 7.72
CA THR A 89 11.42 -3.54 6.50
C THR A 89 12.90 -3.29 6.21
N VAL A 90 13.39 -2.06 6.36
CA VAL A 90 14.81 -1.71 6.21
C VAL A 90 15.66 -2.41 7.28
N ASP A 91 15.20 -2.41 8.51
CA ASP A 91 15.88 -3.11 9.63
C ASP A 91 15.99 -4.61 9.37
N LEU A 92 14.92 -5.26 8.86
CA LEU A 92 14.93 -6.67 8.51
C LEU A 92 15.88 -6.99 7.35
N ILE A 93 15.89 -6.15 6.28
CA ILE A 93 16.84 -6.30 5.17
C ILE A 93 18.28 -6.23 5.69
N SER A 94 18.55 -5.25 6.55
CA SER A 94 19.87 -5.06 7.16
C SER A 94 20.27 -6.23 8.07
N ALA A 95 19.34 -6.73 8.88
CA ALA A 95 19.56 -7.87 9.77
C ALA A 95 19.82 -9.17 8.99
N VAL A 96 19.06 -9.43 7.91
CA VAL A 96 19.27 -10.58 7.03
C VAL A 96 20.64 -10.51 6.37
N ARG A 97 21.03 -9.33 5.85
CA ARG A 97 22.37 -9.14 5.25
C ARG A 97 23.48 -9.35 6.28
N ALA A 98 23.32 -8.85 7.49
CA ALA A 98 24.31 -9.01 8.56
C ALA A 98 24.45 -10.49 9.03
N ALA A 99 23.35 -11.21 9.11
CA ALA A 99 23.33 -12.59 9.59
C ALA A 99 23.72 -13.62 8.54
N LEU A 100 23.33 -13.42 7.26
CA LEU A 100 23.43 -14.42 6.20
C LEU A 100 24.30 -13.96 5.01
N GLY A 101 24.84 -12.75 5.03
CA GLY A 101 25.59 -12.15 3.93
C GLY A 101 24.69 -11.76 2.74
N ASP A 102 25.31 -11.20 1.70
CA ASP A 102 24.59 -10.78 0.49
C ASP A 102 23.99 -11.98 -0.26
N GLU A 103 24.66 -13.13 -0.31
CA GLU A 103 24.10 -14.35 -0.90
C GLU A 103 22.87 -14.86 -0.16
N GLY A 104 22.86 -14.76 1.17
CA GLY A 104 21.72 -15.10 1.99
C GLY A 104 20.54 -14.18 1.74
N LEU A 105 20.77 -12.88 1.64
CA LEU A 105 19.76 -11.91 1.29
C LEU A 105 19.19 -12.16 -0.11
N GLN A 106 20.07 -12.46 -1.10
CA GLN A 106 19.61 -12.77 -2.45
C GLN A 106 18.70 -14.00 -2.48
N ARG A 107 19.01 -15.06 -1.74
CA ARG A 107 18.12 -16.23 -1.61
C ARG A 107 16.74 -15.89 -1.04
N VAL A 108 16.65 -14.94 -0.11
CA VAL A 108 15.37 -14.47 0.43
C VAL A 108 14.58 -13.70 -0.65
N ILE A 109 15.26 -12.86 -1.42
CA ILE A 109 14.65 -12.12 -2.54
C ILE A 109 14.14 -13.10 -3.60
N ASP A 110 14.94 -14.09 -3.98
CA ASP A 110 14.57 -15.10 -4.97
C ASP A 110 13.34 -15.90 -4.54
N ALA A 111 13.29 -16.30 -3.26
CA ALA A 111 12.13 -17.01 -2.71
C ALA A 111 10.85 -16.14 -2.74
N ARG A 112 10.95 -14.83 -2.44
CA ARG A 112 9.85 -13.88 -2.58
C ARG A 112 9.41 -13.76 -4.03
N THR A 113 10.37 -13.61 -4.95
CA THR A 113 10.11 -13.47 -6.40
C THR A 113 9.39 -14.69 -6.94
N GLU A 114 9.78 -15.90 -6.52
CA GLU A 114 9.10 -17.14 -6.91
C GLU A 114 7.65 -17.21 -6.42
N GLN A 115 7.36 -16.73 -5.23
CA GLN A 115 5.99 -16.62 -4.73
C GLN A 115 5.16 -15.66 -5.59
N GLN A 116 5.72 -14.49 -5.93
CA GLN A 116 5.07 -13.51 -6.82
C GLN A 116 4.87 -14.09 -8.22
N ARG A 117 5.90 -14.76 -8.79
CA ARG A 117 5.82 -15.42 -10.09
C ARG A 117 4.65 -16.42 -10.14
N THR A 118 4.55 -17.24 -9.11
CA THR A 118 3.47 -18.22 -9.01
C THR A 118 2.09 -17.55 -8.96
N ALA A 119 1.94 -16.43 -8.27
CA ALA A 119 0.69 -15.67 -8.21
C ALA A 119 0.38 -14.99 -9.55
N TYR A 120 1.36 -14.34 -10.17
CA TYR A 120 1.20 -13.62 -11.44
C TYR A 120 0.82 -14.57 -12.59
N LEU A 121 1.42 -15.75 -12.67
CA LEU A 121 1.12 -16.76 -13.69
C LEU A 121 -0.30 -17.32 -13.60
N LYS A 122 -1.01 -17.15 -12.47
CA LYS A 122 -2.43 -17.52 -12.35
C LYS A 122 -3.34 -16.46 -12.96
N THR A 123 -2.91 -15.20 -12.99
CA THR A 123 -3.71 -14.05 -13.41
C THR A 123 -3.36 -13.58 -14.82
N ILE A 124 -2.06 -13.62 -15.17
CA ILE A 124 -1.58 -13.16 -16.49
C ILE A 124 -1.73 -14.28 -17.50
N PRO A 125 -2.51 -14.09 -18.59
CA PRO A 125 -2.75 -15.14 -19.57
C PRO A 125 -1.46 -15.45 -20.35
N LYS A 126 -1.19 -16.74 -20.56
CA LYS A 126 -0.04 -17.20 -21.36
C LYS A 126 -0.19 -16.88 -22.85
N ARG A 127 -1.43 -16.71 -23.33
CA ARG A 127 -1.78 -16.43 -24.74
C ARG A 127 -2.60 -15.16 -24.84
N GLY A 128 -2.52 -14.47 -25.99
CA GLY A 128 -3.25 -13.22 -26.22
C GLY A 128 -2.38 -12.16 -26.88
N SER A 129 -2.95 -10.99 -27.14
CA SER A 129 -2.18 -9.86 -27.63
C SER A 129 -1.18 -9.36 -26.60
N LEU A 130 -0.09 -8.76 -27.02
CA LEU A 130 0.89 -8.13 -26.14
C LEU A 130 0.21 -7.16 -25.17
N ARG A 131 -0.65 -6.29 -25.70
CA ARG A 131 -1.41 -5.31 -24.90
C ARG A 131 -2.27 -5.97 -23.83
N ALA A 132 -3.07 -6.97 -24.18
CA ALA A 132 -3.95 -7.63 -23.21
C ALA A 132 -3.17 -8.29 -22.05
N ARG A 133 -1.99 -8.83 -22.34
CA ARG A 133 -1.10 -9.42 -21.34
C ARG A 133 -0.43 -8.36 -20.47
N ALA A 134 0.02 -7.27 -21.08
CA ALA A 134 0.57 -6.11 -20.35
C ALA A 134 -0.50 -5.47 -19.43
N GLU A 135 -1.75 -5.33 -19.90
CA GLU A 135 -2.86 -4.83 -19.10
C GLU A 135 -3.22 -5.78 -17.93
N ALA A 136 -3.07 -7.09 -18.12
CA ALA A 136 -3.23 -8.05 -17.03
C ALA A 136 -2.13 -7.88 -15.97
N LEU A 137 -0.88 -7.66 -16.39
CA LEU A 137 0.23 -7.35 -15.49
C LEU A 137 -0.03 -6.02 -14.77
N ALA A 138 -0.46 -4.97 -15.49
CA ALA A 138 -0.77 -3.68 -14.89
C ALA A 138 -1.86 -3.76 -13.83
N ARG A 139 -2.91 -4.57 -14.04
CA ARG A 139 -3.96 -4.78 -13.03
C ARG A 139 -3.40 -5.40 -11.74
N VAL A 140 -2.59 -6.46 -11.86
CA VAL A 140 -1.94 -7.07 -10.68
C VAL A 140 -1.09 -6.03 -9.94
N ARG A 141 -0.30 -5.25 -10.68
CA ARG A 141 0.54 -4.21 -10.10
C ARG A 141 -0.28 -3.07 -9.47
N ALA A 142 -1.41 -2.71 -10.07
CA ALA A 142 -2.32 -1.70 -9.50
C ALA A 142 -2.94 -2.19 -8.17
N GLU A 143 -3.32 -3.47 -8.08
CA GLU A 143 -3.80 -4.10 -6.85
C GLU A 143 -2.72 -4.13 -5.75
N GLU A 144 -1.44 -4.23 -6.13
CA GLU A 144 -0.29 -4.13 -5.24
C GLU A 144 0.11 -2.68 -4.88
N GLY A 145 -0.60 -1.66 -5.39
CA GLY A 145 -0.43 -0.25 -5.04
C GLY A 145 0.53 0.55 -5.93
N TYR A 146 0.99 -0.01 -7.05
CA TYR A 146 1.94 0.69 -7.94
C TYR A 146 1.31 1.76 -8.85
N LEU A 147 0.00 1.95 -8.83
CA LEU A 147 -0.74 2.84 -9.73
C LEU A 147 -0.33 2.61 -11.19
N ALA A 148 -0.41 1.34 -11.61
CA ALA A 148 0.11 0.89 -12.89
C ALA A 148 -0.92 1.04 -14.03
N GLU A 149 -0.44 1.42 -15.20
CA GLU A 149 -1.21 1.50 -16.45
C GLU A 149 -0.38 1.07 -17.66
N VAL A 150 -1.07 0.82 -18.77
CA VAL A 150 -0.42 0.51 -20.05
C VAL A 150 -0.77 1.59 -21.07
N ILE A 151 0.27 2.18 -21.66
CA ILE A 151 0.14 3.17 -22.74
C ILE A 151 0.76 2.63 -24.04
N ASP A 152 0.46 3.26 -25.17
CA ASP A 152 1.13 2.98 -26.44
C ASP A 152 2.60 3.43 -26.37
N ASP A 153 3.49 2.66 -27.00
CA ASP A 153 4.88 3.09 -27.16
C ASP A 153 4.94 4.17 -28.27
N PRO A 154 5.34 5.40 -27.94
CA PRO A 154 5.43 6.47 -28.93
C PRO A 154 6.55 6.26 -29.95
N GLU A 155 7.48 5.34 -29.68
CA GLU A 155 8.65 5.08 -30.51
C GLU A 155 8.53 3.80 -31.35
N GLY A 156 7.43 3.03 -31.23
CA GLY A 156 7.30 1.75 -31.96
C GLY A 156 5.96 1.02 -31.79
N GLU A 157 5.91 -0.21 -32.23
CA GLU A 157 4.72 -1.08 -32.16
C GLU A 157 4.52 -1.77 -30.79
N GLY A 158 5.28 -1.37 -29.76
CA GLY A 158 5.22 -1.91 -28.42
C GLY A 158 4.15 -1.29 -27.57
N VAL A 159 4.20 -1.63 -26.29
CA VAL A 159 3.46 -0.94 -25.22
C VAL A 159 4.41 -0.62 -24.08
N ILE A 160 4.04 0.39 -23.29
CA ILE A 160 4.79 0.75 -22.08
C ILE A 160 3.91 0.48 -20.88
N LEU A 161 4.36 -0.38 -19.96
CA LEU A 161 3.84 -0.49 -18.60
C LEU A 161 4.46 0.65 -17.79
N VAL A 162 3.61 1.49 -17.21
CA VAL A 162 4.02 2.63 -16.38
C VAL A 162 3.55 2.38 -14.96
N GLU A 163 4.42 2.60 -13.99
CA GLU A 163 4.13 2.55 -12.55
C GLU A 163 4.38 3.93 -11.96
N HIS A 164 3.32 4.66 -11.65
CA HIS A 164 3.38 6.04 -11.16
C HIS A 164 3.77 6.14 -9.69
N HIS A 165 3.65 5.05 -8.93
CA HIS A 165 3.98 4.95 -7.52
C HIS A 165 4.76 3.66 -7.26
N CYS A 166 5.71 3.68 -6.34
CA CYS A 166 6.42 2.50 -5.87
C CYS A 166 6.13 2.29 -4.37
N PRO A 167 5.24 1.36 -4.01
CA PRO A 167 4.87 1.11 -2.61
C PRO A 167 6.00 0.48 -1.78
N ILE A 168 7.04 -0.03 -2.43
CA ILE A 168 8.23 -0.60 -1.77
C ILE A 168 9.47 0.30 -1.90
N CYS A 169 9.30 1.59 -2.20
CA CYS A 169 10.41 2.48 -2.51
C CYS A 169 11.49 2.51 -1.41
N THR A 170 11.08 2.55 -0.15
CA THR A 170 11.98 2.55 1.02
C THR A 170 12.82 1.26 1.07
N ALA A 171 12.17 0.11 0.92
CA ALA A 171 12.85 -1.19 0.88
C ALA A 171 13.78 -1.32 -0.33
N ALA A 172 13.33 -0.89 -1.51
CA ALA A 172 14.10 -0.93 -2.75
C ALA A 172 15.33 -0.02 -2.71
N SER A 173 15.24 1.11 -2.02
CA SER A 173 16.39 2.00 -1.77
C SER A 173 17.43 1.35 -0.85
N ALA A 174 17.00 0.53 0.11
CA ALA A 174 17.90 -0.24 0.98
C ALA A 174 18.47 -1.49 0.30
N CYS A 175 17.78 -2.01 -0.73
CA CYS A 175 18.18 -3.22 -1.45
C CYS A 175 17.76 -3.18 -2.92
N ALA A 176 18.68 -2.73 -3.80
CA ALA A 176 18.45 -2.65 -5.24
C ALA A 176 18.16 -4.01 -5.91
N GLY A 177 18.51 -5.13 -5.27
CA GLY A 177 18.19 -6.48 -5.71
C GLY A 177 16.69 -6.70 -5.90
N LEU A 178 15.84 -6.03 -5.10
CA LEU A 178 14.38 -6.08 -5.26
C LEU A 178 13.92 -5.57 -6.63
N CYS A 179 14.48 -4.43 -7.09
CA CYS A 179 14.16 -3.89 -8.42
C CYS A 179 14.70 -4.74 -9.57
N THR A 180 15.86 -5.39 -9.37
CA THR A 180 16.45 -6.29 -10.38
C THR A 180 15.57 -7.52 -10.55
N SER A 181 15.23 -8.18 -9.45
CA SER A 181 14.36 -9.38 -9.47
C SER A 181 12.95 -9.07 -10.00
N GLU A 182 12.43 -7.87 -9.77
CA GLU A 182 11.16 -7.43 -10.35
C GLU A 182 11.21 -7.36 -11.89
N LEU A 183 12.27 -6.79 -12.47
CA LEU A 183 12.43 -6.75 -13.92
C LEU A 183 12.54 -8.17 -14.51
N GLU A 184 13.25 -9.07 -13.84
CA GLU A 184 13.36 -10.47 -14.24
C GLU A 184 12.01 -11.18 -14.15
N LEU A 185 11.27 -10.96 -13.08
CA LEU A 185 9.89 -11.46 -12.94
C LEU A 185 9.00 -11.04 -14.12
N PHE A 186 9.06 -9.77 -14.53
CA PHE A 186 8.27 -9.29 -15.67
C PHE A 186 8.69 -9.99 -16.98
N ARG A 187 9.97 -10.22 -17.19
CA ARG A 187 10.46 -10.98 -18.33
C ARG A 187 9.92 -12.41 -18.35
N GLU A 188 9.99 -13.09 -17.22
CA GLU A 188 9.52 -14.47 -17.09
C GLU A 188 8.00 -14.59 -17.31
N VAL A 189 7.19 -13.75 -16.67
CA VAL A 189 5.72 -13.81 -16.80
C VAL A 189 5.24 -13.38 -18.17
N MET A 190 6.00 -12.52 -18.87
CA MET A 190 5.72 -12.15 -20.26
C MET A 190 6.29 -13.19 -21.26
N GLY A 191 7.24 -14.04 -20.85
CA GLY A 191 7.80 -15.15 -21.64
C GLY A 191 8.64 -14.71 -22.82
N ASP A 192 9.32 -15.69 -23.44
CA ASP A 192 10.38 -15.51 -24.44
C ASP A 192 9.95 -14.73 -25.70
N GLY A 193 8.65 -14.69 -26.00
CA GLY A 193 8.10 -13.93 -27.15
C GLY A 193 7.97 -12.43 -26.91
N VAL A 194 8.32 -11.94 -25.71
CA VAL A 194 8.22 -10.53 -25.33
C VAL A 194 9.52 -10.05 -24.73
N ARG A 195 10.09 -9.00 -25.31
CA ARG A 195 11.22 -8.29 -24.72
C ARG A 195 10.68 -7.26 -23.72
N VAL A 196 11.21 -7.28 -22.49
CA VAL A 196 10.89 -6.31 -21.44
C VAL A 196 12.15 -5.55 -21.07
N GLU A 197 12.10 -4.23 -21.22
CA GLU A 197 13.21 -3.30 -20.93
C GLU A 197 12.74 -2.21 -20.02
N ARG A 198 13.44 -1.96 -18.90
CA ARG A 198 13.17 -0.81 -18.05
C ARG A 198 13.71 0.44 -18.72
N THR A 199 12.84 1.41 -19.03
CA THR A 199 13.17 2.67 -19.71
C THR A 199 13.25 3.85 -18.76
N GLN A 200 12.55 3.80 -17.63
CA GLN A 200 12.62 4.79 -16.55
C GLN A 200 12.69 4.05 -15.20
N HIS A 201 13.46 4.59 -14.26
CA HIS A 201 13.65 3.98 -12.96
C HIS A 201 13.67 5.03 -11.84
N LEU A 202 12.70 4.96 -10.93
CA LEU A 202 12.53 5.90 -9.83
C LEU A 202 13.82 6.07 -8.99
N LEU A 203 14.51 4.97 -8.69
CA LEU A 203 15.77 4.99 -7.91
C LEU A 203 16.96 5.57 -8.70
N SER A 204 16.83 5.75 -10.00
CA SER A 204 17.84 6.43 -10.83
C SER A 204 17.55 7.92 -11.02
N GLY A 205 16.51 8.44 -10.35
CA GLY A 205 16.13 9.85 -10.41
C GLY A 205 14.99 10.16 -11.38
N ASP A 206 14.43 9.17 -12.04
CA ASP A 206 13.24 9.37 -12.86
C ASP A 206 11.99 9.59 -12.00
N ARG A 207 10.96 10.20 -12.57
CA ARG A 207 9.71 10.49 -11.88
C ARG A 207 8.90 9.23 -11.53
N ARG A 208 9.14 8.12 -12.25
CA ARG A 208 8.34 6.87 -12.19
C ARG A 208 9.17 5.70 -12.70
N CYS A 209 8.65 4.48 -12.56
CA CYS A 209 9.18 3.34 -13.30
C CYS A 209 8.41 3.14 -14.60
N ALA A 210 9.09 2.79 -15.68
CA ALA A 210 8.47 2.45 -16.95
C ALA A 210 9.21 1.29 -17.62
N TYR A 211 8.43 0.41 -18.24
CA TYR A 211 8.94 -0.80 -18.89
C TYR A 211 8.36 -0.87 -20.30
N ARG A 212 9.24 -0.86 -21.29
CA ARG A 212 8.88 -1.09 -22.70
C ARG A 212 8.72 -2.59 -22.93
N LEU A 213 7.59 -2.98 -23.49
CA LEU A 213 7.30 -4.36 -23.89
C LEU A 213 7.13 -4.41 -25.41
N THR A 214 7.95 -5.23 -26.08
CA THR A 214 7.92 -5.42 -27.53
C THR A 214 7.87 -6.89 -27.87
N LYS A 215 7.26 -7.25 -29.00
CA LYS A 215 7.34 -8.62 -29.51
C LYS A 215 8.75 -8.91 -30.01
N VAL A 216 9.26 -10.08 -29.69
CA VAL A 216 10.50 -10.58 -30.31
C VAL A 216 10.11 -11.03 -31.71
N VAL A 217 10.64 -10.34 -32.74
CA VAL A 217 10.52 -10.77 -34.14
C VAL A 217 11.49 -11.93 -34.32
N GLN A 218 10.95 -13.10 -34.66
CA GLN A 218 11.73 -14.27 -35.05
C GLN A 218 12.26 -14.13 -36.47
#